data_ce63eca36d9e7f13fe2f96f3dfd5eb1d
#
_entry.id   ce63eca36d9e7f13fe2f96f3dfd5eb1d
#
_cell.length_a   1.000
_cell.length_b   1.000
_cell.length_c   1.000
_cell.angle_alpha   90.00
_cell.angle_beta   90.00
_cell.angle_gamma   90.00
#
_symmetry.space_group_name_H-M   'P 1'
#
loop_
_entity.id
_entity.type
_entity.pdbx_description
1 polymer ?
#
loop_
_entity_poly.entity_id
_entity_poly.type
_entity_poly.pdbx_seq_one_letter_code
_entity_poly.pdbx_strand_id
1 'polypeptide(L)'
;MPRNGGERTGEITVRFGICPMEKRLILLGATGSIGTQALDVARMHGYPVTAMAAGRRVEPFERQIREFRPRFAAMTDPKAAADLKVRIADLPTRVLAGEEGVCALASEPEADVVLNAITGVAGLRPTMAAIAAGHDIALANKETLVAGGALVTEAVRQRGVRLLPVDSEHSAIFQCLQGAPERGADRLILTASGG
;
A
#
# COMPACT_ATOMS: atom_id res chain seq x y z
N MET A 1 54.13 41.66 6.21
CA MET A 1 53.52 40.60 5.37
C MET A 1 52.76 39.66 6.29
N PRO A 2 51.43 39.70 6.36
CA PRO A 2 50.64 38.70 7.08
C PRO A 2 50.29 37.55 6.16
N ARG A 3 50.45 36.32 6.67
CA ARG A 3 50.04 35.08 6.01
C ARG A 3 48.56 34.83 6.28
N ASN A 4 47.76 34.85 5.25
CA ASN A 4 46.36 34.38 5.25
C ASN A 4 46.37 32.86 5.30
N GLY A 5 45.94 32.28 6.43
CA GLY A 5 45.54 30.90 6.58
C GLY A 5 44.03 30.81 6.45
N GLY A 6 43.56 30.50 5.24
CA GLY A 6 42.13 30.18 5.04
C GLY A 6 41.84 28.76 5.51
N GLU A 7 41.17 28.64 6.65
CA GLU A 7 40.53 27.37 7.06
C GLU A 7 39.39 27.08 6.13
N ARG A 8 39.57 26.02 5.31
CA ARG A 8 38.46 25.39 4.59
C ARG A 8 37.77 24.45 5.58
N THR A 9 36.67 24.87 6.14
CA THR A 9 35.71 23.95 6.78
C THR A 9 35.10 23.08 5.71
N GLY A 10 35.67 21.89 5.52
CA GLY A 10 35.07 20.87 4.67
C GLY A 10 33.83 20.31 5.34
N GLU A 11 32.66 20.67 4.88
CA GLU A 11 31.44 19.96 5.24
C GLU A 11 31.54 18.50 4.74
N ILE A 12 31.73 17.58 5.69
CA ILE A 12 31.63 16.16 5.39
C ILE A 12 30.15 15.81 5.33
N THR A 13 29.58 15.87 4.13
CA THR A 13 28.24 15.32 3.87
C THR A 13 28.33 13.80 3.90
N VAL A 14 28.06 13.19 5.04
CA VAL A 14 27.91 11.75 5.15
C VAL A 14 26.58 11.39 4.50
N ARG A 15 26.61 11.02 3.22
CA ARG A 15 25.50 10.33 2.58
C ARG A 15 25.46 8.91 3.12
N PHE A 16 24.60 8.63 4.07
CA PHE A 16 24.22 7.26 4.39
C PHE A 16 23.51 6.71 3.14
N GLY A 17 24.21 5.90 2.40
CA GLY A 17 23.69 5.19 1.22
C GLY A 17 22.75 4.05 1.63
N ILE A 18 21.64 4.39 2.27
CA ILE A 18 20.43 3.57 2.19
C ILE A 18 19.83 4.01 0.87
N CYS A 19 20.17 3.29 -0.23
CA CYS A 19 19.36 3.32 -1.41
C CYS A 19 17.99 2.81 -0.93
N PRO A 20 16.94 3.64 -0.81
CA PRO A 20 15.61 3.12 -0.58
C PRO A 20 15.35 2.28 -1.81
N MET A 21 15.29 0.95 -1.66
CA MET A 21 14.72 0.13 -2.72
C MET A 21 13.32 0.72 -2.92
N GLU A 22 13.12 1.36 -4.08
CA GLU A 22 11.87 2.01 -4.44
C GLU A 22 10.80 0.92 -4.47
N LYS A 23 10.12 0.73 -3.33
CA LYS A 23 9.06 -0.27 -3.22
C LYS A 23 7.89 0.17 -4.07
N ARG A 24 7.59 -0.64 -5.06
CA ARG A 24 6.47 -0.44 -5.98
C ARG A 24 5.18 -0.86 -5.29
N LEU A 25 4.21 0.05 -5.30
CA LEU A 25 2.97 -0.09 -4.58
C LEU A 25 1.79 -0.40 -5.51
N ILE A 26 0.98 -1.38 -5.13
CA ILE A 26 -0.41 -1.52 -5.57
C ILE A 26 -1.31 -0.98 -4.46
N LEU A 27 -2.23 -0.10 -4.79
CA LEU A 27 -3.16 0.50 -3.84
C LEU A 27 -4.61 0.08 -4.14
N LEU A 28 -5.21 -0.68 -3.24
CA LEU A 28 -6.61 -1.08 -3.30
C LEU A 28 -7.45 -0.19 -2.39
N GLY A 29 -8.48 0.47 -2.94
CA GLY A 29 -9.30 1.43 -2.20
C GLY A 29 -8.77 2.87 -2.25
N ALA A 30 -8.16 3.28 -3.37
CA ALA A 30 -7.44 4.55 -3.55
C ALA A 30 -8.26 5.79 -3.18
N THR A 31 -9.57 5.80 -3.42
CA THR A 31 -10.44 6.95 -3.14
C THR A 31 -10.97 6.97 -1.70
N GLY A 32 -10.68 5.97 -0.87
CA GLY A 32 -11.05 5.93 0.55
C GLY A 32 -10.15 6.84 1.41
N SER A 33 -10.49 6.97 2.70
CA SER A 33 -9.70 7.79 3.65
C SER A 33 -8.25 7.32 3.75
N ILE A 34 -8.05 6.02 3.99
CA ILE A 34 -6.70 5.44 4.08
C ILE A 34 -6.01 5.47 2.71
N GLY A 35 -6.75 5.22 1.62
CA GLY A 35 -6.19 5.26 0.27
C GLY A 35 -5.63 6.63 -0.10
N THR A 36 -6.34 7.71 0.23
CA THR A 36 -5.84 9.08 -0.02
C THR A 36 -4.61 9.40 0.82
N GLN A 37 -4.58 9.02 2.10
CA GLN A 37 -3.41 9.17 2.96
C GLN A 37 -2.21 8.36 2.45
N ALA A 38 -2.44 7.14 1.96
CA ALA A 38 -1.39 6.33 1.36
C ALA A 38 -0.78 6.98 0.11
N LEU A 39 -1.61 7.65 -0.72
CA LEU A 39 -1.12 8.42 -1.86
C LEU A 39 -0.33 9.66 -1.44
N ASP A 40 -0.72 10.33 -0.34
CA ASP A 40 0.06 11.44 0.21
C ASP A 40 1.45 10.98 0.66
N VAL A 41 1.53 9.83 1.32
CA VAL A 41 2.81 9.21 1.72
C VAL A 41 3.61 8.79 0.48
N ALA A 42 2.97 8.17 -0.51
CA ALA A 42 3.64 7.77 -1.76
C ALA A 42 4.24 8.99 -2.48
N ARG A 43 3.50 10.09 -2.55
CA ARG A 43 3.97 11.38 -3.12
C ARG A 43 5.15 11.95 -2.35
N MET A 44 5.06 11.98 -1.01
CA MET A 44 6.09 12.54 -0.13
C MET A 44 7.43 11.79 -0.25
N HIS A 45 7.37 10.48 -0.39
CA HIS A 45 8.55 9.62 -0.42
C HIS A 45 8.94 9.13 -1.82
N GLY A 46 8.20 9.52 -2.86
CA GLY A 46 8.49 9.11 -4.24
C GLY A 46 8.25 7.63 -4.52
N TYR A 47 7.34 6.96 -3.79
CA TYR A 47 7.04 5.56 -4.04
C TYR A 47 6.23 5.41 -5.36
N PRO A 48 6.72 4.60 -6.31
CA PRO A 48 5.97 4.32 -7.53
C PRO A 48 4.66 3.58 -7.22
N VAL A 49 3.54 4.11 -7.70
CA VAL A 49 2.24 3.45 -7.63
C VAL A 49 1.98 2.80 -8.98
N THR A 50 2.17 1.48 -9.07
CA THR A 50 2.08 0.74 -10.33
C THR A 50 0.66 0.40 -10.74
N ALA A 51 -0.23 0.22 -9.74
CA ALA A 51 -1.63 -0.08 -9.99
C ALA A 51 -2.51 0.47 -8.86
N MET A 52 -3.74 0.86 -9.19
CA MET A 52 -4.70 1.39 -8.23
C MET A 52 -6.10 0.83 -8.47
N ALA A 53 -6.86 0.60 -7.39
CA ALA A 53 -8.27 0.22 -7.49
C ALA A 53 -9.16 1.13 -6.65
N ALA A 54 -10.38 1.37 -7.13
CA ALA A 54 -11.41 2.14 -6.44
C ALA A 54 -12.80 1.51 -6.61
N GLY A 55 -13.78 2.01 -5.84
CA GLY A 55 -15.17 1.56 -5.91
C GLY A 55 -15.91 2.12 -7.13
N ARG A 56 -16.70 3.19 -6.90
CA ARG A 56 -17.57 3.79 -7.92
C ARG A 56 -17.30 5.29 -8.17
N ARG A 57 -16.44 5.93 -7.37
CA ARG A 57 -16.18 7.38 -7.48
C ARG A 57 -15.18 7.67 -8.60
N VAL A 58 -15.68 7.96 -9.79
CA VAL A 58 -14.85 8.13 -11.00
C VAL A 58 -13.98 9.37 -10.94
N GLU A 59 -14.57 10.55 -10.67
CA GLU A 59 -13.82 11.83 -10.72
C GLU A 59 -12.62 11.92 -9.75
N PRO A 60 -12.75 11.56 -8.45
CA PRO A 60 -11.58 11.55 -7.57
C PRO A 60 -10.54 10.54 -8.05
N PHE A 61 -10.96 9.38 -8.57
CA PHE A 61 -10.07 8.35 -9.04
C PHE A 61 -9.34 8.76 -10.33
N GLU A 62 -10.03 9.43 -11.26
CA GLU A 62 -9.41 10.01 -12.46
C GLU A 62 -8.28 10.98 -12.08
N ARG A 63 -8.52 11.89 -11.12
CA ARG A 63 -7.48 12.82 -10.64
C ARG A 63 -6.25 12.10 -10.10
N GLN A 64 -6.46 11.06 -9.31
CA GLN A 64 -5.37 10.24 -8.78
C GLN A 64 -4.60 9.51 -9.89
N ILE A 65 -5.30 8.96 -10.90
CA ILE A 65 -4.68 8.29 -12.05
C ILE A 65 -3.85 9.29 -12.87
N ARG A 66 -4.36 10.49 -13.11
CA ARG A 66 -3.62 11.52 -13.87
C ARG A 66 -2.36 11.96 -13.16
N GLU A 67 -2.37 11.97 -11.83
CA GLU A 67 -1.22 12.33 -11.01
C GLU A 67 -0.17 11.21 -10.94
N PHE A 68 -0.58 10.01 -10.52
CA PHE A 68 0.35 8.89 -10.26
C PHE A 68 0.67 8.07 -11.51
N ARG A 69 -0.12 8.18 -12.57
CA ARG A 69 0.06 7.49 -13.86
C ARG A 69 0.32 5.99 -13.71
N PRO A 70 -0.53 5.25 -12.97
CA PRO A 70 -0.34 3.83 -12.80
C PRO A 70 -0.49 3.10 -14.14
N ARG A 71 0.15 1.95 -14.25
CA ARG A 71 0.02 1.09 -15.43
C ARG A 71 -1.38 0.48 -15.53
N PHE A 72 -1.98 0.14 -14.38
CA PHE A 72 -3.31 -0.45 -14.30
C PHE A 72 -4.20 0.32 -13.32
N ALA A 73 -5.48 0.44 -13.67
CA ALA A 73 -6.52 0.95 -12.80
C ALA A 73 -7.71 -0.02 -12.80
N ALA A 74 -8.36 -0.22 -11.66
CA ALA A 74 -9.56 -1.05 -11.59
C ALA A 74 -10.68 -0.34 -10.85
N MET A 75 -11.92 -0.55 -11.29
CA MET A 75 -13.10 -0.13 -10.53
C MET A 75 -14.00 -1.34 -10.28
N THR A 76 -14.48 -1.49 -9.04
CA THR A 76 -15.38 -2.59 -8.68
C THR A 76 -16.74 -2.46 -9.37
N ASP A 77 -17.18 -1.23 -9.67
CA ASP A 77 -18.39 -0.97 -10.44
C ASP A 77 -18.08 -0.97 -11.94
N PRO A 78 -18.68 -1.88 -12.75
CA PRO A 78 -18.39 -1.96 -14.18
C PRO A 78 -18.82 -0.73 -14.99
N LYS A 79 -19.89 -0.03 -14.56
CA LYS A 79 -20.35 1.19 -15.24
C LYS A 79 -19.36 2.33 -14.99
N ALA A 80 -18.90 2.46 -13.74
CA ALA A 80 -17.86 3.43 -13.40
C ALA A 80 -16.53 3.13 -14.09
N ALA A 81 -16.18 1.85 -14.28
CA ALA A 81 -15.00 1.46 -15.05
C ALA A 81 -15.11 1.87 -16.52
N ALA A 82 -16.30 1.72 -17.13
CA ALA A 82 -16.56 2.13 -18.50
C ALA A 82 -16.46 3.67 -18.67
N ASP A 83 -17.02 4.45 -17.74
CA ASP A 83 -16.89 5.91 -17.72
C ASP A 83 -15.43 6.33 -17.53
N LEU A 84 -14.71 5.74 -16.57
CA LEU A 84 -13.30 6.00 -16.35
C LEU A 84 -12.47 5.76 -17.61
N LYS A 85 -12.70 4.65 -18.30
CA LYS A 85 -11.98 4.30 -19.53
C LYS A 85 -12.10 5.36 -20.62
N VAL A 86 -13.28 5.98 -20.74
CA VAL A 86 -13.50 7.09 -21.67
C VAL A 86 -12.75 8.34 -21.20
N ARG A 87 -12.82 8.67 -19.93
CA ARG A 87 -12.21 9.88 -19.36
C ARG A 87 -10.69 9.90 -19.44
N ILE A 88 -10.05 8.75 -19.31
CA ILE A 88 -8.58 8.63 -19.35
C ILE A 88 -8.07 8.00 -20.65
N ALA A 89 -8.83 8.11 -21.74
CA ALA A 89 -8.42 7.55 -23.03
C ALA A 89 -7.11 8.17 -23.60
N ASP A 90 -6.73 9.33 -23.08
CA ASP A 90 -5.46 10.02 -23.36
C ASP A 90 -4.25 9.44 -22.58
N LEU A 91 -4.47 8.55 -21.62
CA LEU A 91 -3.43 7.94 -20.79
C LEU A 91 -3.16 6.49 -21.21
N PRO A 92 -1.93 6.00 -20.98
CA PRO A 92 -1.58 4.60 -21.28
C PRO A 92 -2.12 3.61 -20.23
N THR A 93 -2.80 4.10 -19.19
CA THR A 93 -3.34 3.29 -18.09
C THR A 93 -4.42 2.34 -18.59
N ARG A 94 -4.26 1.04 -18.33
CA ARG A 94 -5.26 0.01 -18.67
C ARG A 94 -6.32 -0.07 -17.58
N VAL A 95 -7.61 0.03 -17.98
CA VAL A 95 -8.74 -0.03 -17.04
C VAL A 95 -9.32 -1.44 -17.00
N LEU A 96 -9.41 -2.01 -15.80
CA LEU A 96 -10.05 -3.27 -15.46
C LEU A 96 -11.37 -3.00 -14.73
N ALA A 97 -12.30 -3.96 -14.77
CA ALA A 97 -13.63 -3.78 -14.20
C ALA A 97 -14.03 -4.97 -13.32
N GLY A 98 -14.88 -4.67 -12.34
CA GLY A 98 -15.45 -5.68 -11.44
C GLY A 98 -14.45 -6.21 -10.42
N GLU A 99 -14.92 -7.12 -9.57
CA GLU A 99 -14.12 -7.76 -8.54
C GLU A 99 -12.94 -8.57 -9.14
N GLU A 100 -13.18 -9.27 -10.24
CA GLU A 100 -12.13 -10.01 -10.94
C GLU A 100 -11.03 -9.09 -11.46
N GLY A 101 -11.40 -7.90 -11.96
CA GLY A 101 -10.44 -6.88 -12.36
C GLY A 101 -9.59 -6.39 -11.20
N VAL A 102 -10.18 -6.22 -10.00
CA VAL A 102 -9.43 -5.84 -8.79
C VAL A 102 -8.51 -6.98 -8.33
N CYS A 103 -8.95 -8.23 -8.38
CA CYS A 103 -8.10 -9.39 -8.05
C CYS A 103 -6.93 -9.55 -9.04
N ALA A 104 -7.19 -9.40 -10.33
CA ALA A 104 -6.15 -9.43 -11.36
C ALA A 104 -5.11 -8.33 -11.13
N LEU A 105 -5.57 -7.10 -10.83
CA LEU A 105 -4.70 -5.96 -10.51
C LEU A 105 -3.87 -6.21 -9.24
N ALA A 106 -4.45 -6.82 -8.20
CA ALA A 106 -3.75 -7.16 -6.97
C ALA A 106 -2.64 -8.21 -7.16
N SER A 107 -2.66 -8.93 -8.29
CA SER A 107 -1.68 -9.97 -8.64
C SER A 107 -0.63 -9.50 -9.64
N GLU A 108 -0.59 -8.21 -9.99
CA GLU A 108 0.37 -7.68 -10.96
C GLU A 108 1.82 -7.86 -10.48
N PRO A 109 2.68 -8.53 -11.27
CA PRO A 109 3.99 -8.98 -10.79
C PRO A 109 5.00 -7.83 -10.55
N GLU A 110 4.74 -6.64 -11.08
CA GLU A 110 5.67 -5.52 -10.98
C GLU A 110 5.54 -4.72 -9.68
N ALA A 111 4.92 -5.30 -8.64
CA ALA A 111 4.78 -4.66 -7.33
C ALA A 111 5.55 -5.42 -6.25
N ASP A 112 5.91 -4.72 -5.21
CA ASP A 112 6.57 -5.29 -4.03
C ASP A 112 5.60 -5.38 -2.84
N VAL A 113 4.64 -4.43 -2.76
CA VAL A 113 3.67 -4.33 -1.67
C VAL A 113 2.28 -4.03 -2.22
N VAL A 114 1.28 -4.71 -1.69
CA VAL A 114 -0.13 -4.39 -1.92
C VAL A 114 -0.72 -3.78 -0.66
N LEU A 115 -1.12 -2.51 -0.71
CA LEU A 115 -1.86 -1.88 0.36
C LEU A 115 -3.35 -2.07 0.13
N ASN A 116 -4.00 -2.82 1.03
CA ASN A 116 -5.43 -3.04 0.96
C ASN A 116 -6.19 -2.15 1.95
N ALA A 117 -6.87 -1.14 1.40
CA ALA A 117 -7.77 -0.21 2.10
C ALA A 117 -9.24 -0.32 1.61
N ILE A 118 -9.61 -1.46 1.02
CA ILE A 118 -11.01 -1.75 0.68
C ILE A 118 -11.77 -2.03 1.97
N THR A 119 -12.90 -1.40 2.19
CA THR A 119 -13.74 -1.60 3.38
C THR A 119 -14.54 -2.91 3.33
N GLY A 120 -14.72 -3.54 4.48
CA GLY A 120 -15.54 -4.74 4.64
C GLY A 120 -14.91 -6.00 4.05
N VAL A 121 -15.70 -7.06 3.93
CA VAL A 121 -15.24 -8.38 3.48
C VAL A 121 -14.78 -8.41 2.01
N ALA A 122 -15.16 -7.42 1.22
CA ALA A 122 -14.76 -7.31 -0.19
C ALA A 122 -13.24 -7.23 -0.40
N GLY A 123 -12.48 -6.85 0.62
CA GLY A 123 -11.01 -6.86 0.58
C GLY A 123 -10.37 -8.25 0.67
N LEU A 124 -11.10 -9.29 1.09
CA LEU A 124 -10.53 -10.62 1.33
C LEU A 124 -10.01 -11.28 0.04
N ARG A 125 -10.81 -11.34 -1.01
CA ARG A 125 -10.40 -11.97 -2.29
C ARG A 125 -9.18 -11.29 -2.92
N PRO A 126 -9.14 -9.95 -3.07
CA PRO A 126 -7.93 -9.28 -3.56
C PRO A 126 -6.71 -9.50 -2.67
N THR A 127 -6.87 -9.56 -1.33
CA THR A 127 -5.76 -9.91 -0.43
C THR A 127 -5.21 -11.30 -0.71
N MET A 128 -6.08 -12.29 -0.86
CA MET A 128 -5.67 -13.66 -1.18
C MET A 128 -4.98 -13.75 -2.54
N ALA A 129 -5.47 -13.00 -3.53
CA ALA A 129 -4.85 -12.91 -4.86
C ALA A 129 -3.42 -12.31 -4.78
N ALA A 130 -3.24 -11.24 -4.02
CA ALA A 130 -1.94 -10.61 -3.79
C ALA A 130 -0.95 -11.54 -3.07
N ILE A 131 -1.40 -12.25 -2.02
CA ILE A 131 -0.59 -13.25 -1.31
C ILE A 131 -0.17 -14.37 -2.27
N ALA A 132 -1.11 -14.88 -3.08
CA ALA A 132 -0.82 -15.92 -4.06
C ALA A 132 0.19 -15.49 -5.12
N ALA A 133 0.25 -14.21 -5.46
CA ALA A 133 1.23 -13.61 -6.34
C ALA A 133 2.61 -13.38 -5.67
N GLY A 134 2.70 -13.51 -4.35
CA GLY A 134 3.96 -13.35 -3.61
C GLY A 134 4.24 -11.93 -3.13
N HIS A 135 3.24 -11.07 -3.07
CA HIS A 135 3.39 -9.70 -2.58
C HIS A 135 3.32 -9.60 -1.06
N ASP A 136 4.11 -8.70 -0.48
CA ASP A 136 3.89 -8.24 0.89
C ASP A 136 2.56 -7.49 0.98
N ILE A 137 1.85 -7.67 2.08
CA ILE A 137 0.54 -7.07 2.28
C ILE A 137 0.60 -6.00 3.37
N ALA A 138 0.30 -4.77 3.03
CA ALA A 138 0.01 -3.70 3.98
C ALA A 138 -1.52 -3.65 4.19
N LEU A 139 -1.99 -4.18 5.32
CA LEU A 139 -3.41 -4.40 5.55
C LEU A 139 -4.01 -3.31 6.44
N ALA A 140 -4.85 -2.46 5.85
CA ALA A 140 -5.66 -1.48 6.57
C ALA A 140 -7.09 -2.02 6.88
N ASN A 141 -7.51 -3.04 6.14
CA ASN A 141 -8.82 -3.68 6.26
C ASN A 141 -8.77 -4.81 7.29
N LYS A 142 -9.10 -4.51 8.54
CA LYS A 142 -9.14 -5.51 9.62
C LYS A 142 -10.26 -6.55 9.44
N GLU A 143 -11.32 -6.20 8.72
CA GLU A 143 -12.44 -7.10 8.43
C GLU A 143 -11.99 -8.33 7.62
N THR A 144 -10.95 -8.18 6.82
CA THR A 144 -10.29 -9.30 6.13
C THR A 144 -9.79 -10.39 7.11
N LEU A 145 -9.20 -9.98 8.23
CA LEU A 145 -8.75 -10.92 9.26
C LEU A 145 -9.89 -11.43 10.14
N VAL A 146 -10.92 -10.61 10.36
CA VAL A 146 -12.12 -11.06 11.10
C VAL A 146 -12.86 -12.15 10.30
N ALA A 147 -13.01 -11.98 8.99
CA ALA A 147 -13.73 -12.90 8.13
C ALA A 147 -12.91 -14.12 7.71
N GLY A 148 -11.62 -13.94 7.45
CA GLY A 148 -10.76 -14.95 6.84
C GLY A 148 -9.38 -15.11 7.48
N GLY A 149 -9.21 -14.73 8.76
CA GLY A 149 -7.90 -14.66 9.41
C GLY A 149 -7.09 -15.94 9.33
N ALA A 150 -7.71 -17.09 9.58
CA ALA A 150 -7.05 -18.39 9.48
C ALA A 150 -6.56 -18.67 8.04
N LEU A 151 -7.35 -18.35 7.03
CA LEU A 151 -6.98 -18.52 5.62
C LEU A 151 -5.84 -17.56 5.22
N VAL A 152 -5.95 -16.29 5.62
CA VAL A 152 -4.95 -15.26 5.29
C VAL A 152 -3.62 -15.58 5.96
N THR A 153 -3.60 -15.88 7.25
CA THR A 153 -2.36 -16.16 8.00
C THR A 153 -1.68 -17.43 7.49
N GLU A 154 -2.44 -18.47 7.16
CA GLU A 154 -1.88 -19.69 6.58
C GLU A 154 -1.30 -19.43 5.18
N ALA A 155 -2.00 -18.68 4.33
CA ALA A 155 -1.49 -18.32 3.00
C ALA A 155 -0.22 -17.47 3.09
N VAL A 156 -0.17 -16.49 3.99
CA VAL A 156 1.01 -15.66 4.27
C VAL A 156 2.20 -16.55 4.69
N ARG A 157 1.97 -17.49 5.63
CA ARG A 157 2.99 -18.42 6.08
C ARG A 157 3.52 -19.31 4.96
N GLN A 158 2.64 -19.87 4.13
CA GLN A 158 3.00 -20.76 3.02
C GLN A 158 3.77 -20.04 1.92
N ARG A 159 3.42 -18.78 1.64
CA ARG A 159 4.08 -17.98 0.61
C ARG A 159 5.33 -17.26 1.10
N GLY A 160 5.55 -17.17 2.41
CA GLY A 160 6.68 -16.46 3.01
C GLY A 160 6.63 -14.94 2.82
N VAL A 161 5.45 -14.38 2.55
CA VAL A 161 5.24 -12.94 2.43
C VAL A 161 4.97 -12.30 3.78
N ARG A 162 5.13 -10.99 3.89
CA ARG A 162 4.87 -10.25 5.13
C ARG A 162 3.44 -9.71 5.16
N LEU A 163 2.83 -9.77 6.33
CA LEU A 163 1.57 -9.10 6.64
C LEU A 163 1.88 -7.92 7.57
N LEU A 164 1.76 -6.71 7.05
CA LEU A 164 2.10 -5.46 7.74
C LEU A 164 0.81 -4.74 8.13
N PRO A 165 0.57 -4.48 9.42
CA PRO A 165 -0.63 -3.77 9.84
C PRO A 165 -0.53 -2.28 9.52
N VAL A 166 -1.62 -1.71 9.03
CA VAL A 166 -1.77 -0.27 8.74
C VAL A 166 -2.80 0.38 9.66
N ASP A 167 -3.78 -0.39 10.16
CA ASP A 167 -4.70 0.13 11.17
C ASP A 167 -3.96 0.55 12.46
N SER A 168 -4.53 1.49 13.20
CA SER A 168 -3.85 2.15 14.32
C SER A 168 -3.50 1.18 15.46
N GLU A 169 -4.39 0.28 15.81
CA GLU A 169 -4.25 -0.62 16.94
C GLU A 169 -3.17 -1.67 16.70
N HIS A 170 -3.25 -2.39 15.59
CA HIS A 170 -2.27 -3.41 15.26
C HIS A 170 -0.91 -2.80 14.88
N SER A 171 -0.91 -1.66 14.19
CA SER A 171 0.32 -0.95 13.84
C SER A 171 1.09 -0.47 15.08
N ALA A 172 0.39 0.02 16.11
CA ALA A 172 1.02 0.41 17.37
C ALA A 172 1.73 -0.77 18.04
N ILE A 173 1.06 -1.93 18.14
CA ILE A 173 1.66 -3.16 18.67
C ILE A 173 2.87 -3.57 17.82
N PHE A 174 2.69 -3.61 16.50
CA PHE A 174 3.76 -3.98 15.56
C PHE A 174 5.00 -3.09 15.75
N GLN A 175 4.82 -1.78 15.86
CA GLN A 175 5.93 -0.84 16.07
C GLN A 175 6.63 -1.03 17.42
N CYS A 176 5.86 -1.25 18.50
CA CYS A 176 6.43 -1.52 19.82
C CYS A 176 7.27 -2.81 19.86
N LEU A 177 6.94 -3.77 19.02
CA LEU A 177 7.66 -5.05 18.95
C LEU A 177 8.87 -5.03 18.00
N GLN A 178 9.07 -3.93 17.25
CA GLN A 178 10.23 -3.82 16.36
C GLN A 178 11.54 -3.81 17.16
N GLY A 179 12.44 -4.74 16.81
CA GLY A 179 13.72 -4.89 17.51
C GLY A 179 13.65 -5.62 18.86
N ALA A 180 12.45 -6.04 19.31
CA ALA A 180 12.34 -6.92 20.46
C ALA A 180 12.83 -8.33 20.12
N PRO A 181 13.49 -9.06 21.07
CA PRO A 181 13.83 -10.45 20.86
C PRO A 181 12.56 -11.28 20.67
N GLU A 182 12.70 -12.42 19.98
CA GLU A 182 11.61 -13.40 19.87
C GLU A 182 11.06 -13.74 21.27
N ARG A 183 9.75 -13.55 21.50
CA ARG A 183 9.09 -13.66 22.81
C ARG A 183 9.51 -12.58 23.84
N GLY A 184 9.96 -11.41 23.40
CA GLY A 184 10.40 -10.32 24.27
C GLY A 184 9.29 -9.55 24.99
N ALA A 185 8.01 -9.92 24.81
CA ALA A 185 6.89 -9.30 25.50
C ALA A 185 6.18 -10.30 26.42
N ASP A 186 6.18 -10.03 27.73
CA ASP A 186 5.45 -10.84 28.73
C ASP A 186 3.94 -10.56 28.69
N ARG A 187 3.55 -9.34 28.30
CA ARG A 187 2.15 -8.91 28.29
C ARG A 187 1.92 -7.85 27.24
N LEU A 188 0.81 -7.97 26.51
CA LEU A 188 0.26 -6.91 25.66
C LEU A 188 -0.94 -6.28 26.36
N ILE A 189 -0.92 -4.95 26.51
CA ILE A 189 -2.04 -4.17 27.02
C ILE A 189 -2.57 -3.33 25.90
N LEU A 190 -3.74 -3.70 25.37
CA LEU A 190 -4.42 -2.96 24.32
C LEU A 190 -5.49 -2.08 24.94
N THR A 191 -5.34 -0.77 24.80
CA THR A 191 -6.35 0.20 25.20
C THR A 191 -7.32 0.42 24.05
N ALA A 192 -8.61 0.34 24.32
CA ALA A 192 -9.66 0.59 23.34
C ALA A 192 -10.75 1.45 23.98
N SER A 193 -11.50 2.17 23.15
CA SER A 193 -12.57 3.05 23.63
C SER A 193 -13.78 2.29 24.18
N GLY A 194 -13.85 0.99 23.96
CA GLY A 194 -14.98 0.17 24.41
C GLY A 194 -16.25 0.57 23.68
N GLY A 195 -16.50 0.01 22.52
CA GLY A 195 -17.74 0.21 21.76
C GLY A 195 -18.84 -0.71 22.24
#